data_5fe6a48e70d46f519fa6b144bb7828f4
#
_entry.id   5fe6a48e70d46f519fa6b144bb7828f4
#
_cell.length_a   1.000
_cell.length_b   1.000
_cell.length_c   1.000
_cell.angle_alpha   90.00
_cell.angle_beta   90.00
_cell.angle_gamma   90.00
#
_symmetry.space_group_name_H-M   'P 1'
#
loop_
_entity.id
_entity.type
_entity.pdbx_description
1 polymer ?
#
loop_
_entity_poly.entity_id
_entity_poly.type
_entity_poly.pdbx_seq_one_letter_code
_entity_poly.pdbx_strand_id
1 'polypeptide(L)'
;MAPIISVFGTSRAAEPEQVYRLAHELGAELARAGFRVATGGYGGTMEAVSRGATEAGGEVVGVVASALSSQANQWVRETIVVPKWEDRLLRLVALGDGYVALPGGAGTLAELAVAWEMIHKRLIPPKPLVALGDFWRPIIGQIESADGNSRGLVQVSMSVREAVAALSAALLPGSLAQPISTRELS
;
A
#
# COMPACT_ATOMS: atom_id res chain seq x y z
N MET A 1 17.48 5.67 3.28
CA MET A 1 16.84 4.82 2.24
C MET A 1 15.47 5.39 1.94
N ALA A 2 14.97 5.22 0.70
CA ALA A 2 13.60 5.60 0.36
C ALA A 2 12.59 4.78 1.18
N PRO A 3 11.52 5.41 1.71
CA PRO A 3 10.49 4.70 2.45
C PRO A 3 9.79 3.64 1.60
N ILE A 4 9.34 2.57 2.23
CA ILE A 4 8.64 1.45 1.58
C ILE A 4 7.15 1.55 1.86
N ILE A 5 6.33 1.47 0.82
CA ILE A 5 4.88 1.34 0.94
C ILE A 5 4.49 -0.11 0.66
N SER A 6 3.93 -0.79 1.66
CA SER A 6 3.35 -2.11 1.46
C SER A 6 1.93 -1.98 0.93
N VAL A 7 1.67 -2.60 -0.22
CA VAL A 7 0.36 -2.57 -0.89
C VAL A 7 -0.31 -3.92 -0.77
N PHE A 8 -1.51 -3.92 -0.17
CA PHE A 8 -2.37 -5.09 0.01
C PHE A 8 -3.45 -5.12 -1.05
N GLY A 9 -3.72 -6.29 -1.62
CA GLY A 9 -4.74 -6.41 -2.64
C GLY A 9 -4.97 -7.84 -3.12
N THR A 10 -5.89 -8.02 -4.06
CA THR A 10 -6.33 -9.34 -4.53
C THR A 10 -5.38 -9.95 -5.57
N SER A 11 -5.22 -11.27 -5.51
CA SER A 11 -4.49 -12.04 -6.55
C SER A 11 -5.35 -12.37 -7.79
N ARG A 12 -6.64 -12.01 -7.81
CA ARG A 12 -7.60 -12.44 -8.85
C ARG A 12 -7.89 -11.40 -9.92
N ALA A 13 -7.49 -10.14 -9.71
CA ALA A 13 -7.72 -9.09 -10.70
C ALA A 13 -6.87 -9.33 -11.95
N ALA A 14 -7.44 -9.04 -13.11
CA ALA A 14 -6.78 -9.16 -14.40
C ALA A 14 -7.01 -7.90 -15.26
N GLU A 15 -6.12 -7.64 -16.22
CA GLU A 15 -6.35 -6.61 -17.22
C GLU A 15 -7.51 -7.05 -18.16
N PRO A 16 -8.51 -6.18 -18.49
CA PRO A 16 -8.55 -4.73 -18.27
C PRO A 16 -9.41 -4.27 -17.07
N GLU A 17 -9.55 -5.05 -16.01
CA GLU A 17 -10.40 -4.72 -14.87
C GLU A 17 -10.02 -3.36 -14.24
N GLN A 18 -11.02 -2.64 -13.74
CA GLN A 18 -10.82 -1.33 -13.11
C GLN A 18 -9.86 -1.39 -11.93
N VAL A 19 -9.98 -2.43 -11.09
CA VAL A 19 -9.11 -2.59 -9.92
C VAL A 19 -7.66 -2.88 -10.32
N TYR A 20 -7.42 -3.57 -11.45
CA TYR A 20 -6.07 -3.78 -11.99
C TYR A 20 -5.46 -2.46 -12.45
N ARG A 21 -6.22 -1.65 -13.23
CA ARG A 21 -5.75 -0.33 -13.67
C ARG A 21 -5.46 0.62 -12.50
N LEU A 22 -6.34 0.64 -11.49
CA LEU A 22 -6.14 1.42 -10.27
C LEU A 22 -4.86 1.02 -9.54
N ALA A 23 -4.59 -0.28 -9.44
CA ALA A 23 -3.39 -0.82 -8.83
C ALA A 23 -2.12 -0.46 -9.61
N HIS A 24 -2.17 -0.54 -10.95
CA HIS A 24 -1.08 -0.14 -11.81
C HIS A 24 -0.75 1.36 -11.68
N GLU A 25 -1.77 2.22 -11.72
CA GLU A 25 -1.65 3.65 -11.49
C GLU A 25 -1.02 3.96 -10.12
N LEU A 26 -1.50 3.28 -9.06
CA LEU A 26 -0.95 3.43 -7.72
C LEU A 26 0.55 3.11 -7.68
N GLY A 27 0.97 2.00 -8.29
CA GLY A 27 2.37 1.61 -8.36
C GLY A 27 3.24 2.68 -9.03
N ALA A 28 2.78 3.20 -10.17
CA ALA A 28 3.48 4.24 -10.90
C ALA A 28 3.60 5.55 -10.11
N GLU A 29 2.53 5.99 -9.46
CA GLU A 29 2.53 7.23 -8.68
C GLU A 29 3.36 7.11 -7.39
N LEU A 30 3.35 5.96 -6.71
CA LEU A 30 4.25 5.70 -5.57
C LEU A 30 5.72 5.80 -5.99
N ALA A 31 6.10 5.18 -7.10
CA ALA A 31 7.47 5.24 -7.63
C ALA A 31 7.87 6.68 -7.99
N ARG A 32 7.01 7.44 -8.69
CA ARG A 32 7.26 8.85 -9.03
C ARG A 32 7.42 9.74 -7.80
N ALA A 33 6.71 9.42 -6.73
CA ALA A 33 6.84 10.12 -5.45
C ALA A 33 8.12 9.74 -4.66
N GLY A 34 8.92 8.79 -5.16
CA GLY A 34 10.18 8.37 -4.55
C GLY A 34 10.04 7.26 -3.51
N PHE A 35 8.91 6.55 -3.48
CA PHE A 35 8.72 5.39 -2.63
C PHE A 35 9.22 4.10 -3.30
N ARG A 36 9.73 3.18 -2.48
CA ARG A 36 9.84 1.78 -2.85
C ARG A 36 8.49 1.10 -2.58
N VAL A 37 8.17 0.07 -3.33
CA VAL A 37 6.91 -0.65 -3.20
C VAL A 37 7.17 -2.07 -2.70
N ALA A 38 6.40 -2.52 -1.70
CA ALA A 38 6.37 -3.92 -1.29
C ALA A 38 5.00 -4.51 -1.59
N THR A 39 4.97 -5.71 -2.17
CA THR A 39 3.74 -6.46 -2.47
C THR A 39 3.88 -7.92 -2.06
N GLY A 40 2.78 -8.64 -2.08
CA GLY A 40 2.78 -10.09 -1.91
C GLY A 40 3.42 -10.88 -3.05
N GLY A 41 3.93 -10.23 -4.08
CA GLY A 41 4.74 -10.81 -5.13
C GLY A 41 4.02 -11.69 -6.16
N TYR A 42 2.72 -11.96 -6.02
CA TYR A 42 1.96 -12.82 -6.93
C TYR A 42 1.24 -12.02 -8.02
N GLY A 43 0.24 -12.63 -8.66
CA GLY A 43 -0.59 -12.01 -9.70
C GLY A 43 -1.62 -11.01 -9.17
N GLY A 44 -2.52 -10.59 -10.04
CA GLY A 44 -3.60 -9.68 -9.71
C GLY A 44 -3.14 -8.25 -9.45
N THR A 45 -3.70 -7.61 -8.44
CA THR A 45 -3.32 -6.23 -8.10
C THR A 45 -1.88 -6.13 -7.61
N MET A 46 -1.29 -7.21 -7.05
CA MET A 46 0.12 -7.23 -6.66
C MET A 46 1.04 -7.10 -7.89
N GLU A 47 0.73 -7.83 -8.96
CA GLU A 47 1.43 -7.72 -10.24
C GLU A 47 1.21 -6.34 -10.87
N ALA A 48 -0.04 -5.83 -10.88
CA ALA A 48 -0.36 -4.53 -11.43
C ALA A 48 0.43 -3.40 -10.76
N VAL A 49 0.48 -3.38 -9.42
CA VAL A 49 1.27 -2.41 -8.65
C VAL A 49 2.76 -2.57 -8.95
N SER A 50 3.26 -3.80 -8.97
CA SER A 50 4.68 -4.08 -9.27
C SER A 50 5.06 -3.60 -10.67
N ARG A 51 4.22 -3.86 -11.66
CA ARG A 51 4.37 -3.40 -13.04
C ARG A 51 4.40 -1.88 -13.13
N GLY A 52 3.38 -1.21 -12.59
CA GLY A 52 3.30 0.25 -12.62
C GLY A 52 4.50 0.92 -11.96
N ALA A 53 4.95 0.41 -10.81
CA ALA A 53 6.13 0.93 -10.12
C ALA A 53 7.41 0.72 -10.95
N THR A 54 7.61 -0.46 -11.53
CA THR A 54 8.79 -0.79 -12.33
C THR A 54 8.83 0.01 -13.64
N GLU A 55 7.69 0.16 -14.34
CA GLU A 55 7.57 0.97 -15.56
C GLU A 55 7.85 2.46 -15.27
N ALA A 56 7.58 2.93 -14.07
CA ALA A 56 7.93 4.28 -13.62
C ALA A 56 9.36 4.42 -13.06
N GLY A 57 10.19 3.38 -13.15
CA GLY A 57 11.58 3.39 -12.69
C GLY A 57 11.77 3.13 -11.19
N GLY A 58 10.73 2.69 -10.48
CA GLY A 58 10.77 2.39 -9.06
C GLY A 58 11.30 1.00 -8.72
N GLU A 59 11.58 0.78 -7.44
CA GLU A 59 12.02 -0.51 -6.91
C GLU A 59 10.87 -1.26 -6.24
N VAL A 60 10.78 -2.56 -6.54
CA VAL A 60 9.72 -3.44 -6.03
C VAL A 60 10.30 -4.61 -5.27
N VAL A 61 9.79 -4.81 -4.05
CA VAL A 61 10.06 -5.96 -3.19
C VAL A 61 8.83 -6.86 -3.17
N GLY A 62 9.01 -8.13 -3.51
CA GLY A 62 7.95 -9.15 -3.41
C GLY A 62 8.20 -10.05 -2.20
N VAL A 63 7.20 -10.22 -1.33
CA VAL A 63 7.26 -11.21 -0.25
C VAL A 63 6.39 -12.40 -0.62
N VAL A 64 7.02 -13.55 -0.84
CA VAL A 64 6.33 -14.79 -1.23
C VAL A 64 6.47 -15.86 -0.17
N ALA A 65 5.49 -16.75 -0.07
CA ALA A 65 5.50 -17.88 0.85
C ALA A 65 5.75 -19.17 0.07
N SER A 66 6.79 -19.94 0.42
CA SER A 66 7.10 -21.21 -0.26
C SER A 66 5.97 -22.23 -0.14
N ALA A 67 5.14 -22.16 0.90
CA ALA A 67 3.92 -22.93 1.04
C ALA A 67 2.87 -22.69 -0.08
N LEU A 68 2.93 -21.54 -0.77
CA LEU A 68 2.06 -21.21 -1.91
C LEU A 68 2.83 -21.29 -3.23
N SER A 69 3.88 -20.49 -3.35
CA SER A 69 4.85 -20.47 -4.45
C SER A 69 6.07 -19.68 -4.03
N SER A 70 7.26 -20.15 -4.39
CA SER A 70 8.51 -19.42 -4.19
C SER A 70 8.81 -18.43 -5.31
N GLN A 71 7.99 -18.38 -6.37
CA GLN A 71 8.19 -17.50 -7.52
C GLN A 71 7.34 -16.24 -7.37
N ALA A 72 8.00 -15.09 -7.48
CA ALA A 72 7.35 -13.80 -7.61
C ALA A 72 7.00 -13.51 -9.09
N ASN A 73 6.11 -12.52 -9.33
CA ASN A 73 5.85 -12.03 -10.67
C ASN A 73 7.09 -11.34 -11.28
N GLN A 74 7.14 -11.24 -12.59
CA GLN A 74 8.30 -10.75 -13.36
C GLN A 74 8.71 -9.29 -13.09
N TRP A 75 7.85 -8.50 -12.47
CA TRP A 75 8.09 -7.09 -12.17
C TRP A 75 8.75 -6.87 -10.79
N VAL A 76 8.86 -7.92 -10.00
CA VAL A 76 9.53 -7.89 -8.69
C VAL A 76 11.04 -7.95 -8.90
N ARG A 77 11.76 -6.96 -8.37
CA ARG A 77 13.23 -6.89 -8.44
C ARG A 77 13.92 -7.63 -7.31
N GLU A 78 13.37 -7.54 -6.10
CA GLU A 78 13.88 -8.19 -4.89
C GLU A 78 12.82 -9.14 -4.36
N THR A 79 13.13 -10.41 -4.21
CA THR A 79 12.20 -11.42 -3.68
C THR A 79 12.63 -11.89 -2.30
N ILE A 80 11.73 -11.77 -1.33
CA ILE A 80 11.89 -12.33 0.00
C ILE A 80 11.01 -13.57 0.09
N VAL A 81 11.64 -14.74 0.27
CA VAL A 81 10.94 -16.01 0.43
C VAL A 81 10.84 -16.34 1.91
N VAL A 82 9.63 -16.60 2.38
CA VAL A 82 9.36 -17.06 3.75
C VAL A 82 8.65 -18.41 3.71
N PRO A 83 8.71 -19.24 4.79
CA PRO A 83 8.13 -20.58 4.76
C PRO A 83 6.60 -20.59 4.64
N LYS A 84 5.92 -19.76 5.43
CA LYS A 84 4.48 -19.83 5.67
C LYS A 84 3.76 -18.58 5.21
N TRP A 85 2.44 -18.71 5.01
CA TRP A 85 1.58 -17.59 4.63
C TRP A 85 1.51 -16.50 5.71
N GLU A 86 1.41 -16.89 6.97
CA GLU A 86 1.38 -15.97 8.09
C GLU A 86 2.70 -15.19 8.23
N ASP A 87 3.84 -15.83 8.00
CA ASP A 87 5.15 -15.16 8.00
C ASP A 87 5.22 -14.10 6.89
N ARG A 88 4.64 -14.40 5.71
CA ARG A 88 4.54 -13.47 4.59
C ARG A 88 3.74 -12.22 4.96
N LEU A 89 2.57 -12.40 5.57
CA LEU A 89 1.71 -11.32 6.02
C LEU A 89 2.47 -10.42 7.01
N LEU A 90 3.04 -11.01 8.05
CA LEU A 90 3.79 -10.27 9.07
C LEU A 90 5.03 -9.59 8.48
N ARG A 91 5.70 -10.22 7.51
CA ARG A 91 6.85 -9.64 6.83
C ARG A 91 6.46 -8.41 5.99
N LEU A 92 5.34 -8.47 5.28
CA LEU A 92 4.81 -7.31 4.54
C LEU A 92 4.48 -6.13 5.47
N VAL A 93 3.86 -6.40 6.62
CA VAL A 93 3.57 -5.36 7.62
C VAL A 93 4.87 -4.81 8.22
N ALA A 94 5.85 -5.65 8.50
CA ALA A 94 7.14 -5.21 9.05
C ALA A 94 7.96 -4.35 8.09
N LEU A 95 7.90 -4.63 6.78
CA LEU A 95 8.64 -3.90 5.74
C LEU A 95 8.11 -2.50 5.50
N GLY A 96 6.79 -2.32 5.51
CA GLY A 96 6.18 -1.03 5.15
C GLY A 96 6.45 0.06 6.16
N ASP A 97 6.85 1.23 5.68
CA ASP A 97 6.82 2.48 6.43
C ASP A 97 5.43 3.13 6.39
N GLY A 98 4.61 2.71 5.42
CA GLY A 98 3.20 3.02 5.25
C GLY A 98 2.50 1.92 4.47
N TYR A 99 1.17 1.98 4.43
CA TYR A 99 0.34 0.91 3.86
C TYR A 99 -0.77 1.46 2.97
N VAL A 100 -1.07 0.73 1.88
CA VAL A 100 -2.27 0.96 1.07
C VAL A 100 -3.04 -0.33 0.90
N ALA A 101 -4.32 -0.34 1.26
CA ALA A 101 -5.24 -1.43 0.98
C ALA A 101 -6.12 -1.11 -0.23
N LEU A 102 -5.96 -1.89 -1.30
CA LEU A 102 -6.82 -1.88 -2.48
C LEU A 102 -8.08 -2.72 -2.22
N PRO A 103 -9.14 -2.58 -3.01
CA PRO A 103 -10.26 -3.52 -2.99
C PRO A 103 -9.78 -4.97 -3.13
N GLY A 104 -10.28 -5.85 -2.27
CA GLY A 104 -9.80 -7.23 -2.25
C GLY A 104 -10.67 -8.16 -1.40
N GLY A 105 -10.25 -9.41 -1.28
CA GLY A 105 -10.93 -10.44 -0.51
C GLY A 105 -10.42 -10.57 0.93
N ALA A 106 -10.69 -11.75 1.52
CA ALA A 106 -10.33 -12.05 2.91
C ALA A 106 -8.81 -11.94 3.19
N GLY A 107 -7.95 -12.26 2.21
CA GLY A 107 -6.50 -12.09 2.37
C GLY A 107 -6.11 -10.63 2.56
N THR A 108 -6.65 -9.74 1.71
CA THR A 108 -6.44 -8.29 1.82
C THR A 108 -7.01 -7.73 3.11
N LEU A 109 -8.19 -8.23 3.53
CA LEU A 109 -8.79 -7.85 4.81
C LEU A 109 -7.89 -8.27 5.99
N ALA A 110 -7.30 -9.46 5.94
CA ALA A 110 -6.38 -9.92 6.98
C ALA A 110 -5.13 -9.02 7.08
N GLU A 111 -4.54 -8.67 5.94
CA GLU A 111 -3.39 -7.77 5.87
C GLU A 111 -3.74 -6.37 6.42
N LEU A 112 -4.87 -5.80 6.01
CA LEU A 112 -5.40 -4.52 6.51
C LEU A 112 -5.65 -4.57 8.02
N ALA A 113 -6.36 -5.60 8.50
CA ALA A 113 -6.72 -5.74 9.90
C ALA A 113 -5.50 -5.92 10.80
N VAL A 114 -4.51 -6.72 10.37
CA VAL A 114 -3.28 -6.92 11.15
C VAL A 114 -2.46 -5.63 11.21
N ALA A 115 -2.27 -4.92 10.09
CA ALA A 115 -1.57 -3.64 10.10
C ALA A 115 -2.28 -2.61 11.01
N TRP A 116 -3.60 -2.53 10.91
CA TRP A 116 -4.43 -1.65 11.73
C TRP A 116 -4.31 -1.97 13.22
N GLU A 117 -4.47 -3.24 13.61
CA GLU A 117 -4.39 -3.68 15.00
C GLU A 117 -2.98 -3.47 15.58
N MET A 118 -1.93 -3.74 14.80
CA MET A 118 -0.56 -3.52 15.27
C MET A 118 -0.27 -2.03 15.51
N ILE A 119 -0.82 -1.12 14.69
CA ILE A 119 -0.75 0.34 14.92
C ILE A 119 -1.57 0.71 16.15
N HIS A 120 -2.81 0.24 16.22
CA HIS A 120 -3.75 0.52 17.32
C HIS A 120 -3.17 0.12 18.69
N LYS A 121 -2.63 -1.08 18.80
CA LYS A 121 -1.99 -1.60 20.03
C LYS A 121 -0.57 -1.06 20.26
N ARG A 122 -0.07 -0.19 19.38
CA ARG A 122 1.31 0.34 19.45
C ARG A 122 2.37 -0.75 19.46
N LEU A 123 2.11 -1.88 18.80
CA LEU A 123 3.08 -2.96 18.59
C LEU A 123 4.13 -2.57 17.54
N ILE A 124 3.76 -1.64 16.66
CA ILE A 124 4.64 -0.95 15.73
C ILE A 124 4.46 0.57 15.89
N PRO A 125 5.43 1.40 15.49
CA PRO A 125 5.27 2.85 15.47
C PRO A 125 4.04 3.28 14.65
N PRO A 126 3.45 4.45 14.92
CA PRO A 126 2.41 5.01 14.07
C PRO A 126 2.88 5.13 12.62
N LYS A 127 2.13 4.53 11.69
CA LYS A 127 2.41 4.55 10.26
C LYS A 127 1.13 4.91 9.50
N PRO A 128 1.22 5.66 8.38
CA PRO A 128 0.04 5.96 7.57
C PRO A 128 -0.53 4.68 6.98
N LEU A 129 -1.83 4.48 7.15
CA LEU A 129 -2.60 3.35 6.63
C LEU A 129 -3.77 3.88 5.82
N VAL A 130 -3.74 3.67 4.52
CA VAL A 130 -4.70 4.20 3.55
C VAL A 130 -5.53 3.07 2.95
N ALA A 131 -6.85 3.23 2.95
CA ALA A 131 -7.77 2.42 2.17
C ALA A 131 -8.14 3.18 0.89
N LEU A 132 -7.84 2.62 -0.28
CA LEU A 132 -8.07 3.28 -1.56
C LEU A 132 -9.44 2.93 -2.14
N GLY A 133 -10.27 3.95 -2.36
CA GLY A 133 -11.66 3.84 -2.79
C GLY A 133 -12.63 3.56 -1.64
N ASP A 134 -13.89 3.36 -1.99
CA ASP A 134 -15.00 3.18 -1.02
C ASP A 134 -15.15 1.77 -0.49
N PHE A 135 -14.47 0.80 -1.08
CA PHE A 135 -14.70 -0.63 -0.82
C PHE A 135 -14.63 -1.00 0.67
N TRP A 136 -13.66 -0.46 1.41
CA TRP A 136 -13.45 -0.76 2.82
C TRP A 136 -14.23 0.15 3.78
N ARG A 137 -14.83 1.23 3.31
CA ARG A 137 -15.53 2.23 4.13
C ARG A 137 -16.58 1.63 5.08
N PRO A 138 -17.47 0.69 4.66
CA PRO A 138 -18.45 0.10 5.56
C PRO A 138 -17.80 -0.69 6.71
N ILE A 139 -16.75 -1.47 6.40
CA ILE A 139 -16.02 -2.28 7.40
C ILE A 139 -15.29 -1.37 8.38
N ILE A 140 -14.58 -0.35 7.88
CA ILE A 140 -13.88 0.64 8.70
C ILE A 140 -14.86 1.31 9.65
N GLY A 141 -16.01 1.81 9.14
CA GLY A 141 -17.02 2.47 9.95
C GLY A 141 -17.62 1.58 11.03
N GLN A 142 -17.82 0.29 10.77
CA GLN A 142 -18.30 -0.66 11.78
C GLN A 142 -17.28 -0.89 12.89
N ILE A 143 -15.99 -1.07 12.54
CA ILE A 143 -14.92 -1.26 13.53
C ILE A 143 -14.74 0.00 14.38
N GLU A 144 -14.70 1.17 13.78
CA GLU A 144 -14.58 2.44 14.49
C GLU A 144 -15.78 2.76 15.41
N SER A 145 -16.96 2.25 15.05
CA SER A 145 -18.15 2.36 15.88
C SER A 145 -18.09 1.43 17.08
N ALA A 146 -17.49 0.25 16.94
CA ALA A 146 -17.32 -0.71 18.02
C ALA A 146 -16.14 -0.37 18.94
N ASP A 147 -15.08 0.21 18.40
CA ASP A 147 -13.89 0.63 19.15
C ASP A 147 -13.47 2.05 18.73
N GLY A 148 -13.92 3.02 19.52
CA GLY A 148 -13.62 4.45 19.28
C GLY A 148 -12.12 4.81 19.28
N ASN A 149 -11.26 3.98 19.90
CA ASN A 149 -9.81 4.21 19.89
C ASN A 149 -9.16 3.84 18.57
N SER A 150 -9.83 3.08 17.73
CA SER A 150 -9.38 2.75 16.37
C SER A 150 -9.71 3.82 15.34
N ARG A 151 -10.51 4.84 15.73
CA ARG A 151 -11.01 5.87 14.82
C ARG A 151 -9.90 6.71 14.20
N GLY A 152 -9.97 6.85 12.88
CA GLY A 152 -9.04 7.66 12.08
C GLY A 152 -7.66 7.03 11.87
N LEU A 153 -7.42 5.80 12.33
CA LEU A 153 -6.18 5.08 12.05
C LEU A 153 -6.10 4.61 10.60
N VAL A 154 -7.25 4.37 9.95
CA VAL A 154 -7.33 4.06 8.53
C VAL A 154 -7.92 5.26 7.80
N GLN A 155 -7.14 5.89 6.96
CA GLN A 155 -7.60 6.99 6.10
C GLN A 155 -8.20 6.44 4.81
N VAL A 156 -9.45 6.81 4.50
CA VAL A 156 -10.04 6.50 3.19
C VAL A 156 -9.70 7.59 2.20
N SER A 157 -9.05 7.23 1.09
CA SER A 157 -8.72 8.13 -0.01
C SER A 157 -9.45 7.70 -1.27
N MET A 158 -10.09 8.67 -1.97
CA MET A 158 -10.95 8.36 -3.12
C MET A 158 -10.17 8.26 -4.42
N SER A 159 -8.92 8.70 -4.45
CA SER A 159 -8.06 8.65 -5.63
C SER A 159 -6.63 8.26 -5.27
N VAL A 160 -5.90 7.75 -6.26
CA VAL A 160 -4.45 7.45 -6.14
C VAL A 160 -3.69 8.71 -5.74
N ARG A 161 -4.01 9.85 -6.33
CA ARG A 161 -3.38 11.13 -6.02
C ARG A 161 -3.52 11.51 -4.54
N GLU A 162 -4.73 11.39 -3.98
CA GLU A 162 -4.97 11.66 -2.55
C GLU A 162 -4.20 10.69 -1.65
N ALA A 163 -4.19 9.39 -1.99
CA ALA A 163 -3.48 8.37 -1.23
C ALA A 163 -1.96 8.66 -1.20
N VAL A 164 -1.37 8.93 -2.36
CA VAL A 164 0.06 9.24 -2.47
C VAL A 164 0.41 10.56 -1.77
N ALA A 165 -0.45 11.58 -1.86
CA ALA A 165 -0.26 12.84 -1.15
C ALA A 165 -0.27 12.66 0.37
N ALA A 166 -1.20 11.86 0.91
CA ALA A 166 -1.26 11.54 2.33
C ALA A 166 0.00 10.79 2.82
N LEU A 167 0.47 9.81 2.07
CA LEU A 167 1.70 9.07 2.36
C LEU A 167 2.93 9.99 2.30
N SER A 168 3.01 10.87 1.29
CA SER A 168 4.12 11.80 1.13
C SER A 168 4.17 12.82 2.26
N ALA A 169 3.04 13.36 2.68
CA ALA A 169 2.96 14.27 3.80
C ALA A 169 3.42 13.63 5.12
N ALA A 170 3.13 12.33 5.31
CA ALA A 170 3.50 11.60 6.52
C ALA A 170 4.96 11.13 6.53
N LEU A 171 5.53 10.77 5.38
CA LEU A 171 6.80 10.04 5.30
C LEU A 171 7.95 10.81 4.64
N LEU A 172 7.65 11.90 3.92
CA LEU A 172 8.62 12.73 3.22
C LEU A 172 8.55 14.19 3.74
N PRO A 173 8.96 14.46 4.99
CA PRO A 173 8.92 15.79 5.56
C PRO A 173 9.89 16.71 4.78
N GLY A 174 9.36 17.64 4.05
CA GLY A 174 10.07 18.57 3.14
C GLY A 174 9.45 18.67 1.74
N SER A 175 8.51 17.78 1.39
CA SER A 175 7.76 17.82 0.13
C SER A 175 6.54 18.78 0.17
N LEU A 176 6.30 19.49 1.27
CA LEU A 176 5.23 20.46 1.37
C LEU A 176 5.62 21.72 0.58
N ALA A 177 5.03 21.83 -0.61
CA ALA A 177 4.70 23.03 -1.37
C ALA A 177 5.61 24.25 -1.08
N GLN A 178 6.48 24.57 -2.02
CA GLN A 178 6.87 25.96 -2.19
C GLN A 178 5.59 26.77 -2.43
N PRO A 179 5.27 27.78 -1.61
CA PRO A 179 4.19 28.69 -1.92
C PRO A 179 4.52 29.34 -3.26
N ILE A 180 3.56 29.33 -4.17
CA ILE A 180 3.63 30.06 -5.44
C ILE A 180 4.03 31.48 -5.10
N SER A 181 5.26 31.86 -5.47
CA SER A 181 5.78 33.20 -5.32
C SER A 181 4.91 34.13 -6.16
N THR A 182 4.03 34.86 -5.50
CA THR A 182 3.37 36.05 -6.07
C THR A 182 4.42 37.15 -6.14
N ARG A 183 5.32 37.07 -7.11
CA ARG A 183 6.12 38.18 -7.59
C ARG A 183 5.99 38.20 -9.09
N GLU A 184 5.18 39.13 -9.53
CA GLU A 184 5.26 39.94 -10.76
C GLU A 184 3.87 40.46 -11.13
N LEU A 185 3.48 41.53 -10.43
CA LEU A 185 2.61 42.55 -10.95
C LEU A 185 3.07 43.87 -10.32
N SER A 186 4.00 44.49 -10.96
CA SER A 186 4.29 45.91 -10.84
C SER A 186 4.68 46.42 -12.22
#